data_56e4b754de5e9bccafbac2832471f52b
#
_entry.id   56e4b754de5e9bccafbac2832471f52b
#
_cell.length_a   1.000
_cell.length_b   1.000
_cell.length_c   1.000
_cell.angle_alpha   90.00
_cell.angle_beta   90.00
_cell.angle_gamma   90.00
#
_symmetry.space_group_name_H-M   'P 1'
#
loop_
_entity.id
_entity.type
_entity.pdbx_description
1 polymer ?
#
loop_
_entity_poly.entity_id
_entity_poly.type
_entity_poly.pdbx_seq_one_letter_code
_entity_poly.pdbx_strand_id
1 'polypeptide(L)'
;PADRFRLGRGYWLNLAGAADLAQEGTPATSPYSMRLEQGWNLIGDPFAVGIDFYAVTVRDRNGVDHTMTEALAGSIIGSRLFAYMLGGYRTVSALTPYVGYWLLVSDSYCTLIMDRNTDALATSGDAEAAAAMVDVDGWQLQLNARVAGLADTATCIGTSTSGTDGLDAGLDQGKPPVPGMGPYVYAALEGAEGEALAVDVRSAQRADREWHLAVHTNLAGEEVELSWPSMSALPATVQPVLIDAAAGKRVYMRTNRSYCFTAGETARQLSIVVSSNEVGQLAVAGASASAGAEGVSVSYTLSKPASVSVEVRNIAGRLIGRAVESQAQTTGLQSVVWNCRNSNGARVPAGRYVISITAATEDGQRAQGLTSVIVTR
;
A
#
# COMPACT_ATOMS: atom_id res chain seq x y z
N PRO A 1 -35.23 -2.42 -6.56
CA PRO A 1 -34.90 -1.42 -7.58
C PRO A 1 -35.48 -0.06 -7.20
N ALA A 2 -34.72 1.03 -7.43
CA ALA A 2 -35.25 2.37 -7.24
C ALA A 2 -36.23 2.69 -8.36
N ASP A 3 -37.41 3.25 -8.04
CA ASP A 3 -38.45 3.65 -8.98
C ASP A 3 -38.23 5.07 -9.53
N ARG A 4 -37.38 5.83 -8.89
CA ARG A 4 -37.01 7.20 -9.28
C ARG A 4 -35.63 7.58 -8.73
N PHE A 5 -34.95 8.47 -9.43
CA PHE A 5 -33.76 9.14 -8.91
C PHE A 5 -34.13 10.26 -7.92
N ARG A 6 -33.34 10.39 -6.87
CA ARG A 6 -33.46 11.46 -5.89
C ARG A 6 -32.16 12.25 -5.85
N LEU A 7 -32.27 13.58 -5.79
CA LEU A 7 -31.09 14.43 -5.66
C LEU A 7 -30.23 14.03 -4.46
N GLY A 8 -28.93 14.15 -4.60
CA GLY A 8 -27.96 13.83 -3.57
C GLY A 8 -27.78 12.34 -3.26
N ARG A 9 -28.52 11.43 -3.93
CA ARG A 9 -28.37 9.98 -3.77
C ARG A 9 -27.59 9.37 -4.91
N GLY A 10 -26.67 8.47 -4.58
CA GLY A 10 -25.98 7.62 -5.54
C GLY A 10 -26.79 6.36 -5.85
N TYR A 11 -26.56 5.79 -7.02
CA TYR A 11 -27.25 4.59 -7.50
C TYR A 11 -26.30 3.68 -8.27
N TRP A 12 -26.52 2.38 -8.14
CA TRP A 12 -25.95 1.41 -9.05
C TRP A 12 -26.86 1.24 -10.26
N LEU A 13 -26.30 1.40 -11.45
CA LEU A 13 -27.02 1.20 -12.70
C LEU A 13 -26.49 -0.02 -13.42
N ASN A 14 -27.39 -0.95 -13.76
CA ASN A 14 -27.07 -2.09 -14.60
C ASN A 14 -27.71 -1.88 -15.97
N LEU A 15 -26.88 -1.63 -16.99
CA LEU A 15 -27.31 -1.39 -18.35
C LEU A 15 -26.93 -2.58 -19.22
N ALA A 16 -27.84 -3.05 -20.05
CA ALA A 16 -27.57 -4.15 -20.99
C ALA A 16 -26.61 -3.76 -22.14
N GLY A 17 -26.34 -2.48 -22.31
CA GLY A 17 -25.43 -1.90 -23.28
C GLY A 17 -25.17 -0.42 -23.00
N ALA A 18 -24.36 0.22 -23.82
CA ALA A 18 -24.14 1.66 -23.73
C ALA A 18 -25.46 2.41 -23.96
N ALA A 19 -25.76 3.37 -23.09
CA ALA A 19 -26.94 4.19 -23.16
C ALA A 19 -26.67 5.60 -22.65
N ASP A 20 -27.30 6.59 -23.27
CA ASP A 20 -27.32 7.95 -22.78
C ASP A 20 -28.46 8.11 -21.78
N LEU A 21 -28.14 8.50 -20.56
CA LEU A 21 -29.11 8.80 -19.52
C LEU A 21 -29.40 10.31 -19.53
N ALA A 22 -30.36 10.72 -20.31
CA ALA A 22 -30.88 12.09 -20.29
C ALA A 22 -32.03 12.16 -19.30
N GLN A 23 -31.91 12.96 -18.27
CA GLN A 23 -32.94 13.20 -17.26
C GLN A 23 -33.11 14.70 -17.06
N GLU A 24 -34.31 15.18 -17.34
CA GLU A 24 -34.71 16.54 -16.96
C GLU A 24 -35.15 16.57 -15.50
N GLY A 25 -34.78 17.64 -14.78
CA GLY A 25 -35.13 17.81 -13.37
C GLY A 25 -35.00 19.26 -12.93
N THR A 26 -35.52 19.55 -11.74
CA THR A 26 -35.33 20.86 -11.11
C THR A 26 -33.96 20.87 -10.44
N PRO A 27 -33.10 21.87 -10.71
CA PRO A 27 -31.83 22.02 -10.02
C PRO A 27 -32.00 22.11 -8.51
N ALA A 28 -31.03 21.57 -7.76
CA ALA A 28 -30.99 21.71 -6.32
C ALA A 28 -30.88 23.20 -5.92
N THR A 29 -31.56 23.59 -4.87
CA THR A 29 -31.31 24.88 -4.19
C THR A 29 -30.07 24.75 -3.31
N SER A 30 -29.29 25.86 -3.21
CA SER A 30 -28.14 25.92 -2.30
C SER A 30 -28.55 26.78 -1.07
N PRO A 31 -28.22 26.35 0.17
CA PRO A 31 -27.63 25.07 0.51
C PRO A 31 -28.62 23.88 0.32
N TYR A 32 -28.10 22.72 -0.02
CA TYR A 32 -28.87 21.47 -0.11
C TYR A 32 -28.63 20.62 1.14
N SER A 33 -29.71 20.17 1.77
CA SER A 33 -29.63 19.34 2.98
C SER A 33 -30.07 17.92 2.68
N MET A 34 -29.26 16.94 3.07
CA MET A 34 -29.51 15.53 2.87
C MET A 34 -29.33 14.75 4.18
N ARG A 35 -30.41 14.13 4.65
CA ARG A 35 -30.34 13.22 5.81
C ARG A 35 -29.71 11.89 5.42
N LEU A 36 -28.78 11.43 6.25
CA LEU A 36 -28.12 10.14 6.19
C LEU A 36 -28.45 9.30 7.42
N GLU A 37 -28.62 8.01 7.23
CA GLU A 37 -28.90 7.06 8.32
C GLU A 37 -27.59 6.37 8.76
N GLN A 38 -27.60 5.74 9.94
CA GLN A 38 -26.46 4.98 10.43
C GLN A 38 -26.01 3.91 9.43
N GLY A 39 -24.70 3.68 9.33
CA GLY A 39 -24.09 2.75 8.41
C GLY A 39 -23.72 3.38 7.06
N TRP A 40 -23.60 2.55 6.04
CA TRP A 40 -23.16 2.97 4.71
C TRP A 40 -24.28 3.69 3.93
N ASN A 41 -23.99 4.90 3.47
CA ASN A 41 -24.85 5.69 2.61
C ASN A 41 -24.22 5.90 1.24
N LEU A 42 -24.97 5.62 0.18
CA LEU A 42 -24.56 5.91 -1.19
C LEU A 42 -25.12 7.30 -1.55
N ILE A 43 -24.21 8.27 -1.67
CA ILE A 43 -24.52 9.68 -1.90
C ILE A 43 -24.05 10.13 -3.29
N GLY A 44 -24.54 11.27 -3.75
CA GLY A 44 -24.11 11.91 -4.99
C GLY A 44 -24.09 13.43 -4.83
N ASP A 45 -23.44 14.10 -5.75
CA ASP A 45 -23.47 15.54 -5.85
C ASP A 45 -24.86 16.02 -6.27
N PRO A 46 -25.53 16.90 -5.50
CA PRO A 46 -26.84 17.44 -5.87
C PRO A 46 -26.78 18.58 -6.89
N PHE A 47 -25.59 19.07 -7.22
CA PHE A 47 -25.36 20.20 -8.11
C PHE A 47 -24.73 19.79 -9.44
N ALA A 48 -24.59 20.76 -10.34
CA ALA A 48 -23.87 20.58 -11.61
C ALA A 48 -22.38 21.03 -11.54
N VAL A 49 -21.90 21.35 -10.32
CA VAL A 49 -20.52 21.77 -10.04
C VAL A 49 -19.97 20.97 -8.88
N GLY A 50 -18.69 20.66 -8.89
CA GLY A 50 -18.07 19.88 -7.83
C GLY A 50 -18.10 20.58 -6.47
N ILE A 51 -18.13 19.78 -5.40
CA ILE A 51 -18.13 20.24 -4.01
C ILE A 51 -16.91 19.66 -3.30
N ASP A 52 -16.17 20.53 -2.59
CA ASP A 52 -15.16 20.03 -1.64
C ASP A 52 -15.88 19.32 -0.47
N PHE A 53 -15.58 18.04 -0.29
CA PHE A 53 -16.17 17.24 0.78
C PHE A 53 -15.83 17.80 2.16
N TYR A 54 -14.62 18.36 2.33
CA TYR A 54 -14.20 18.93 3.61
C TYR A 54 -14.81 20.31 3.93
N ALA A 55 -15.46 20.94 2.95
CA ALA A 55 -16.21 22.17 3.15
C ALA A 55 -17.71 21.96 3.48
N VAL A 56 -18.15 20.68 3.51
CA VAL A 56 -19.53 20.32 3.85
C VAL A 56 -19.76 20.49 5.36
N THR A 57 -20.91 21.04 5.74
CA THR A 57 -21.36 21.09 7.14
C THR A 57 -22.12 19.82 7.49
N VAL A 58 -21.85 19.27 8.67
CA VAL A 58 -22.52 18.07 9.20
C VAL A 58 -23.38 18.48 10.40
N ARG A 59 -24.70 18.34 10.29
CA ARG A 59 -25.62 18.52 11.41
C ARG A 59 -25.85 17.20 12.11
N ASP A 60 -25.53 17.12 13.39
CA ASP A 60 -25.73 15.94 14.21
C ASP A 60 -27.21 15.69 14.53
N ARG A 61 -27.49 14.58 15.23
CA ARG A 61 -28.84 14.20 15.67
C ARG A 61 -29.50 15.17 16.64
N ASN A 62 -28.70 16.01 17.32
CA ASN A 62 -29.18 17.01 18.27
C ASN A 62 -29.47 18.36 17.59
N GLY A 63 -29.21 18.48 16.28
CA GLY A 63 -29.39 19.68 15.50
C GLY A 63 -28.20 20.65 15.56
N VAL A 64 -27.06 20.23 16.09
CA VAL A 64 -25.83 21.03 16.14
C VAL A 64 -25.06 20.89 14.84
N ASP A 65 -24.63 22.01 14.28
CA ASP A 65 -23.84 22.08 13.08
C ASP A 65 -22.35 21.98 13.43
N HIS A 66 -21.65 21.10 12.73
CA HIS A 66 -20.22 20.84 12.85
C HIS A 66 -19.54 21.09 11.52
N THR A 67 -18.33 21.61 11.56
CA THR A 67 -17.40 21.52 10.44
C THR A 67 -17.08 20.05 10.17
N MET A 68 -16.59 19.73 8.97
CA MET A 68 -16.17 18.37 8.66
C MET A 68 -15.12 17.87 9.65
N THR A 69 -14.14 18.70 10.02
CA THR A 69 -13.09 18.34 10.99
C THR A 69 -13.68 17.98 12.38
N GLU A 70 -14.65 18.74 12.85
CA GLU A 70 -15.34 18.45 14.13
C GLU A 70 -16.19 17.17 14.05
N ALA A 71 -16.88 16.96 12.93
CA ALA A 71 -17.67 15.74 12.70
C ALA A 71 -16.82 14.47 12.65
N LEU A 72 -15.64 14.57 12.05
CA LEU A 72 -14.65 13.48 12.05
C LEU A 72 -14.10 13.22 13.45
N ALA A 73 -13.65 14.26 14.15
CA ALA A 73 -13.15 14.15 15.52
C ALA A 73 -14.21 13.61 16.50
N GLY A 74 -15.48 13.98 16.29
CA GLY A 74 -16.62 13.48 17.04
C GLY A 74 -17.13 12.10 16.61
N SER A 75 -16.51 11.47 15.62
CA SER A 75 -16.92 10.18 15.04
C SER A 75 -18.40 10.13 14.62
N ILE A 76 -18.94 11.27 14.14
CA ILE A 76 -20.30 11.33 13.60
C ILE A 76 -20.36 10.62 12.25
N ILE A 77 -19.32 10.81 11.44
CA ILE A 77 -19.15 10.19 10.13
C ILE A 77 -17.75 9.57 10.01
N GLY A 78 -17.59 8.65 9.08
CA GLY A 78 -16.31 8.04 8.76
C GLY A 78 -15.32 9.03 8.12
N SER A 79 -14.04 8.79 8.33
CA SER A 79 -12.96 9.70 7.93
C SER A 79 -12.73 9.79 6.41
N ARG A 80 -13.37 8.92 5.61
CA ARG A 80 -13.10 8.82 4.17
C ARG A 80 -14.38 8.77 3.36
N LEU A 81 -14.33 9.47 2.23
CA LEU A 81 -15.31 9.37 1.15
C LEU A 81 -14.76 8.40 0.09
N PHE A 82 -15.56 7.42 -0.32
CA PHE A 82 -15.13 6.43 -1.29
C PHE A 82 -15.90 6.57 -2.61
N ALA A 83 -15.18 6.65 -3.72
CA ALA A 83 -15.72 6.49 -5.06
C ALA A 83 -15.44 5.07 -5.57
N TYR A 84 -16.40 4.49 -6.29
CA TYR A 84 -16.18 3.27 -7.06
C TYR A 84 -15.87 3.62 -8.51
N MET A 85 -14.65 3.38 -8.94
CA MET A 85 -14.16 3.73 -10.28
C MET A 85 -13.19 2.66 -10.76
N LEU A 86 -13.19 2.39 -12.05
CA LEU A 86 -12.29 1.39 -12.64
C LEU A 86 -12.35 0.03 -11.93
N GLY A 87 -13.55 -0.41 -11.55
CA GLY A 87 -13.77 -1.71 -10.93
C GLY A 87 -13.24 -1.88 -9.50
N GLY A 88 -12.90 -0.78 -8.80
CA GLY A 88 -12.45 -0.81 -7.41
C GLY A 88 -12.73 0.48 -6.67
N TYR A 89 -12.46 0.47 -5.37
CA TYR A 89 -12.63 1.65 -4.52
C TYR A 89 -11.38 2.51 -4.48
N ARG A 90 -11.61 3.83 -4.41
CA ARG A 90 -10.60 4.84 -4.11
C ARG A 90 -11.15 5.88 -3.15
N THR A 91 -10.30 6.45 -2.34
CA THR A 91 -10.67 7.59 -1.50
C THR A 91 -10.57 8.88 -2.30
N VAL A 92 -11.49 9.81 -2.04
CA VAL A 92 -11.58 11.10 -2.73
C VAL A 92 -11.86 12.22 -1.73
N SER A 93 -11.56 13.46 -2.12
CA SER A 93 -11.78 14.68 -1.32
C SER A 93 -12.92 15.56 -1.84
N ALA A 94 -13.48 15.23 -3.00
CA ALA A 94 -14.54 16.03 -3.61
C ALA A 94 -15.67 15.14 -4.13
N LEU A 95 -16.89 15.68 -4.11
CA LEU A 95 -18.02 15.15 -4.85
C LEU A 95 -18.03 15.84 -6.22
N THR A 96 -18.13 15.06 -7.28
CA THR A 96 -18.28 15.55 -8.64
C THR A 96 -19.63 15.10 -9.22
N PRO A 97 -20.26 15.89 -10.10
CA PRO A 97 -21.50 15.49 -10.73
C PRO A 97 -21.44 14.12 -11.40
N TYR A 98 -22.52 13.37 -11.32
CA TYR A 98 -22.72 12.05 -11.96
C TYR A 98 -21.86 10.91 -11.38
N VAL A 99 -21.20 11.11 -10.24
CA VAL A 99 -20.46 10.06 -9.51
C VAL A 99 -21.18 9.74 -8.21
N GLY A 100 -21.26 8.45 -7.88
CA GLY A 100 -21.78 7.96 -6.61
C GLY A 100 -20.63 7.72 -5.61
N TYR A 101 -20.90 8.04 -4.33
CA TYR A 101 -19.91 7.95 -3.25
C TYR A 101 -20.47 7.21 -2.06
N TRP A 102 -19.64 6.38 -1.44
CA TRP A 102 -19.96 5.76 -0.17
C TRP A 102 -19.42 6.60 0.99
N LEU A 103 -20.29 6.91 1.93
CA LEU A 103 -19.98 7.58 3.19
C LEU A 103 -20.54 6.77 4.36
N LEU A 104 -19.71 6.47 5.34
CA LEU A 104 -20.11 5.82 6.58
C LEU A 104 -20.64 6.86 7.56
N VAL A 105 -21.79 6.60 8.15
CA VAL A 105 -22.32 7.36 9.30
C VAL A 105 -22.19 6.46 10.52
N SER A 106 -21.40 6.89 11.50
CA SER A 106 -21.12 6.10 12.72
C SER A 106 -22.17 6.38 13.81
N ASP A 107 -22.72 7.60 13.85
CA ASP A 107 -23.83 7.95 14.74
C ASP A 107 -25.18 7.38 14.22
N SER A 108 -26.26 7.57 14.94
CA SER A 108 -27.60 7.08 14.58
C SER A 108 -28.12 7.70 13.27
N TYR A 109 -27.88 8.97 13.04
CA TYR A 109 -28.09 9.70 11.79
C TYR A 109 -27.40 11.05 11.82
N CYS A 110 -27.19 11.65 10.65
CA CYS A 110 -26.76 13.04 10.51
C CYS A 110 -27.40 13.68 9.26
N THR A 111 -27.21 14.97 9.10
CA THR A 111 -27.62 15.69 7.88
C THR A 111 -26.40 16.37 7.29
N LEU A 112 -26.08 16.06 6.03
CA LEU A 112 -25.10 16.82 5.26
C LEU A 112 -25.75 18.09 4.71
N ILE A 113 -25.09 19.22 4.89
CA ILE A 113 -25.51 20.54 4.35
C ILE A 113 -24.43 20.96 3.37
N MET A 114 -24.74 20.91 2.09
CA MET A 114 -23.85 21.16 0.98
C MET A 114 -24.14 22.49 0.35
N ASP A 115 -23.14 23.36 0.21
CA ASP A 115 -23.28 24.64 -0.45
C ASP A 115 -22.52 24.63 -1.79
N ARG A 116 -23.22 25.09 -2.86
CA ARG A 116 -22.66 25.23 -4.20
C ARG A 116 -21.54 26.26 -4.30
N ASN A 117 -21.50 27.24 -3.36
CA ASN A 117 -20.52 28.31 -3.36
C ASN A 117 -19.21 27.96 -2.64
N THR A 118 -19.06 26.74 -2.14
CA THR A 118 -17.76 26.25 -1.73
C THR A 118 -16.95 26.00 -2.99
N ASP A 119 -16.09 26.94 -3.38
CA ASP A 119 -15.20 26.87 -4.54
C ASP A 119 -14.24 25.68 -4.42
N ALA A 120 -14.77 24.48 -4.58
CA ALA A 120 -13.95 23.37 -4.99
C ALA A 120 -13.65 23.61 -6.46
N LEU A 121 -12.52 24.19 -6.76
CA LEU A 121 -11.86 23.99 -8.03
C LEU A 121 -11.63 22.48 -8.17
N ALA A 122 -12.70 21.80 -8.58
CA ALA A 122 -12.59 20.46 -9.13
C ALA A 122 -11.80 20.62 -10.45
N THR A 123 -10.51 20.74 -10.36
CA THR A 123 -9.62 20.35 -11.44
C THR A 123 -9.91 18.89 -11.66
N SER A 124 -10.75 18.62 -12.64
CA SER A 124 -10.98 17.34 -13.24
C SER A 124 -9.63 16.82 -13.73
N GLY A 125 -9.05 15.92 -13.02
CA GLY A 125 -7.74 15.35 -13.30
C GLY A 125 -6.94 15.34 -12.00
N ASP A 126 -6.78 14.16 -11.43
CA ASP A 126 -5.87 13.88 -10.32
C ASP A 126 -6.29 14.33 -8.91
N ALA A 127 -7.57 14.31 -8.57
CA ALA A 127 -8.00 14.20 -7.17
C ALA A 127 -7.62 12.82 -6.55
N GLU A 128 -6.66 12.12 -7.12
CA GLU A 128 -5.90 11.02 -6.53
C GLU A 128 -4.92 11.55 -5.47
N ALA A 129 -4.80 12.88 -5.41
CA ALA A 129 -4.01 13.57 -4.43
C ALA A 129 -4.74 13.56 -3.09
N ALA A 130 -4.23 12.77 -2.19
CA ALA A 130 -4.38 12.98 -0.76
C ALA A 130 -5.85 13.14 -0.31
N ALA A 131 -6.66 12.09 -0.47
CA ALA A 131 -7.61 11.82 0.61
C ALA A 131 -6.72 11.79 1.85
N ALA A 132 -6.86 12.84 2.68
CA ALA A 132 -5.93 13.09 3.76
C ALA A 132 -5.75 11.78 4.52
N MET A 133 -4.56 11.20 4.42
CA MET A 133 -4.18 10.15 5.35
C MET A 133 -4.48 10.76 6.70
N VAL A 134 -5.26 10.10 7.52
CA VAL A 134 -5.53 10.57 8.88
C VAL A 134 -4.18 10.99 9.42
N ASP A 135 -4.07 12.24 9.89
CA ASP A 135 -2.80 12.72 10.46
C ASP A 135 -2.55 11.88 11.73
N VAL A 136 -1.73 10.86 11.55
CA VAL A 136 -1.35 9.96 12.64
C VAL A 136 0.06 10.35 13.09
N ASP A 137 0.25 10.40 14.39
CA ASP A 137 1.55 10.55 15.02
C ASP A 137 2.39 9.24 14.92
N GLY A 138 2.41 8.65 13.75
CA GLY A 138 3.03 7.38 13.44
C GLY A 138 3.38 7.27 11.97
N TRP A 139 3.04 6.16 11.34
CA TRP A 139 3.24 5.95 9.91
C TRP A 139 2.02 5.26 9.27
N GLN A 140 1.85 5.47 7.98
CA GLN A 140 0.85 4.78 7.16
C GLN A 140 1.47 4.22 5.88
N LEU A 141 0.91 3.12 5.39
CA LEU A 141 1.31 2.45 4.15
C LEU A 141 0.07 2.15 3.31
N GLN A 142 0.02 2.77 2.14
CA GLN A 142 -1.00 2.51 1.13
C GLN A 142 -0.79 1.16 0.45
N LEU A 143 -1.86 0.40 0.26
CA LEU A 143 -1.90 -0.87 -0.46
C LEU A 143 -2.84 -0.74 -1.66
N ASN A 144 -2.37 -1.10 -2.85
CA ASN A 144 -3.15 -1.03 -4.08
C ASN A 144 -3.26 -2.42 -4.69
N ALA A 145 -4.47 -2.87 -4.98
CA ALA A 145 -4.71 -4.11 -5.72
C ALA A 145 -5.15 -3.78 -7.16
N ARG A 146 -4.55 -4.45 -8.14
CA ARG A 146 -4.85 -4.26 -9.56
C ARG A 146 -5.04 -5.60 -10.25
N VAL A 147 -5.98 -5.68 -11.21
CA VAL A 147 -6.20 -6.84 -12.07
C VAL A 147 -6.85 -6.40 -13.38
N ALA A 148 -6.34 -6.80 -14.53
CA ALA A 148 -6.95 -6.56 -15.85
C ALA A 148 -7.40 -5.10 -16.08
N GLY A 149 -6.64 -4.12 -15.61
CA GLY A 149 -6.99 -2.69 -15.71
C GLY A 149 -7.91 -2.15 -14.62
N LEU A 150 -8.45 -3.00 -13.74
CA LEU A 150 -9.21 -2.59 -12.56
C LEU A 150 -8.25 -2.24 -11.41
N ALA A 151 -8.67 -1.35 -10.49
CA ALA A 151 -7.83 -0.93 -9.38
C ALA A 151 -8.63 -0.58 -8.12
N ASP A 152 -8.29 -1.21 -7.00
CA ASP A 152 -8.69 -0.79 -5.65
C ASP A 152 -7.48 -0.14 -4.96
N THR A 153 -7.60 1.14 -4.65
CA THR A 153 -6.53 1.94 -4.04
C THR A 153 -6.97 2.56 -2.71
N ALA A 154 -7.98 1.98 -2.07
CA ALA A 154 -8.56 2.53 -0.85
C ALA A 154 -8.12 1.82 0.43
N THR A 155 -7.09 0.97 0.38
CA THR A 155 -6.65 0.19 1.54
C THR A 155 -5.34 0.74 2.11
N CYS A 156 -5.28 0.90 3.44
CA CYS A 156 -4.14 1.48 4.14
C CYS A 156 -3.94 0.82 5.50
N ILE A 157 -2.71 0.50 5.85
CA ILE A 157 -2.32 0.07 7.20
C ILE A 157 -1.47 1.15 7.86
N GLY A 158 -1.46 1.19 9.18
CA GLY A 158 -0.65 2.19 9.87
C GLY A 158 -0.47 1.95 11.36
N THR A 159 0.22 2.88 12.01
CA THR A 159 0.34 2.93 13.48
C THR A 159 0.14 4.35 13.98
N SER A 160 -0.38 4.45 15.21
CA SER A 160 -0.49 5.70 15.95
C SER A 160 -0.20 5.45 17.44
N THR A 161 0.27 6.47 18.15
CA THR A 161 0.45 6.38 19.61
C THR A 161 -0.89 6.26 20.33
N SER A 162 -1.97 6.76 19.74
CA SER A 162 -3.34 6.66 20.23
C SER A 162 -4.10 5.43 19.68
N GLY A 163 -3.51 4.69 18.73
CA GLY A 163 -4.12 3.48 18.16
C GLY A 163 -4.09 2.30 19.13
N THR A 164 -5.07 1.42 18.99
CA THR A 164 -5.15 0.13 19.69
C THR A 164 -5.09 -1.05 18.70
N ASP A 165 -5.36 -2.26 19.13
CA ASP A 165 -5.52 -3.42 18.22
C ASP A 165 -7.00 -3.72 17.94
N GLY A 166 -7.91 -2.92 18.49
CA GLY A 166 -9.35 -2.95 18.22
C GLY A 166 -9.76 -1.90 17.20
N LEU A 167 -11.07 -1.71 17.05
CA LEU A 167 -11.61 -0.67 16.18
C LEU A 167 -11.52 0.70 16.87
N ASP A 168 -10.66 1.57 16.36
CA ASP A 168 -10.43 2.91 16.89
C ASP A 168 -11.21 3.97 16.08
N ALA A 169 -12.21 4.57 16.71
CA ALA A 169 -12.98 5.64 16.09
C ALA A 169 -12.07 6.82 15.67
N GLY A 170 -12.19 7.25 14.42
CA GLY A 170 -11.39 8.33 13.86
C GLY A 170 -10.04 7.89 13.28
N LEU A 171 -9.50 6.74 13.65
CA LEU A 171 -8.28 6.15 13.07
C LEU A 171 -8.61 5.07 12.05
N ASP A 172 -9.49 4.14 12.43
CA ASP A 172 -9.90 3.05 11.55
C ASP A 172 -11.09 3.44 10.70
N GLN A 173 -11.18 2.83 9.53
CA GLN A 173 -12.24 3.11 8.60
C GLN A 173 -12.76 1.81 7.97
N GLY A 174 -14.05 1.57 8.11
CA GLY A 174 -14.72 0.49 7.40
C GLY A 174 -14.52 0.57 5.89
N LYS A 175 -14.55 -0.57 5.21
CA LYS A 175 -14.55 -0.67 3.75
C LYS A 175 -15.99 -0.70 3.25
N PRO A 176 -16.36 0.03 2.19
CA PRO A 176 -17.68 -0.10 1.59
C PRO A 176 -17.96 -1.55 1.15
N PRO A 177 -19.24 -1.95 1.00
CA PRO A 177 -19.60 -3.31 0.61
C PRO A 177 -18.96 -3.75 -0.72
N VAL A 178 -18.71 -5.05 -0.87
CA VAL A 178 -18.23 -5.62 -2.14
C VAL A 178 -19.20 -5.24 -3.25
N PRO A 179 -18.72 -4.77 -4.42
CA PRO A 179 -19.59 -4.43 -5.53
C PRO A 179 -20.42 -5.62 -5.98
N GLY A 180 -21.73 -5.40 -6.15
CA GLY A 180 -22.65 -6.47 -6.50
C GLY A 180 -22.74 -6.78 -8.00
N MET A 181 -22.06 -5.99 -8.85
CA MET A 181 -22.20 -6.07 -10.32
C MET A 181 -20.91 -5.69 -11.03
N GLY A 182 -20.72 -6.29 -12.22
CA GLY A 182 -19.58 -6.01 -13.11
C GLY A 182 -18.26 -6.64 -12.62
N PRO A 183 -17.20 -6.49 -13.42
CA PRO A 183 -15.85 -6.87 -13.00
C PRO A 183 -15.34 -5.95 -11.89
N TYR A 184 -14.68 -6.52 -10.87
CA TYR A 184 -14.15 -5.74 -9.75
C TYR A 184 -12.86 -6.35 -9.20
N VAL A 185 -12.13 -5.52 -8.47
CA VAL A 185 -11.11 -5.91 -7.50
C VAL A 185 -11.43 -5.25 -6.16
N TYR A 186 -11.23 -5.98 -5.08
CA TYR A 186 -11.58 -5.56 -3.73
C TYR A 186 -10.49 -6.03 -2.76
N ALA A 187 -9.84 -5.10 -2.11
CA ALA A 187 -8.83 -5.37 -1.08
C ALA A 187 -9.32 -4.80 0.24
N ALA A 188 -9.48 -5.62 1.26
CA ALA A 188 -9.94 -5.22 2.58
C ALA A 188 -9.09 -5.84 3.67
N LEU A 189 -8.82 -5.08 4.73
CA LEU A 189 -8.24 -5.58 5.96
C LEU A 189 -9.33 -6.23 6.79
N GLU A 190 -8.96 -7.22 7.58
CA GLU A 190 -9.83 -7.88 8.52
C GLU A 190 -9.68 -7.24 9.90
N GLY A 191 -10.75 -6.62 10.40
CA GLY A 191 -10.79 -6.04 11.72
C GLY A 191 -10.94 -7.10 12.80
N ALA A 192 -10.85 -6.69 14.07
CA ALA A 192 -10.84 -7.58 15.23
C ALA A 192 -12.13 -8.40 15.39
N GLU A 193 -13.27 -7.89 14.92
CA GLU A 193 -14.58 -8.55 14.98
C GLU A 193 -14.98 -9.18 13.61
N GLY A 194 -14.03 -9.23 12.66
CA GLY A 194 -14.25 -9.78 11.32
C GLY A 194 -14.87 -8.78 10.32
N GLU A 195 -14.96 -7.51 10.69
CA GLU A 195 -15.40 -6.44 9.79
C GLU A 195 -14.36 -6.14 8.70
N ALA A 196 -14.84 -5.74 7.52
CA ALA A 196 -13.97 -5.31 6.44
C ALA A 196 -13.53 -3.86 6.64
N LEU A 197 -12.23 -3.63 6.74
CA LEU A 197 -11.64 -2.30 6.91
C LEU A 197 -10.90 -1.84 5.65
N ALA A 198 -11.03 -0.56 5.34
CA ALA A 198 -10.19 0.16 4.38
C ALA A 198 -8.93 0.69 5.05
N VAL A 199 -9.02 1.06 6.33
CA VAL A 199 -7.89 1.56 7.11
C VAL A 199 -7.89 0.84 8.46
N ASP A 200 -6.71 0.35 8.85
CA ASP A 200 -6.46 -0.25 10.16
C ASP A 200 -5.15 0.36 10.72
N VAL A 201 -5.30 1.18 11.78
CA VAL A 201 -4.19 1.91 12.43
C VAL A 201 -3.99 1.37 13.83
N ARG A 202 -2.95 0.58 14.02
CA ARG A 202 -2.68 -0.13 15.28
C ARG A 202 -1.76 0.64 16.21
N SER A 203 -1.65 0.16 17.45
CA SER A 203 -0.80 0.78 18.47
C SER A 203 0.66 0.88 18.03
N ALA A 204 1.24 2.08 18.10
CA ALA A 204 2.66 2.30 17.87
C ALA A 204 3.54 1.72 18.99
N GLN A 205 2.97 1.41 20.16
CA GLN A 205 3.70 0.91 21.33
C GLN A 205 3.99 -0.59 21.27
N ARG A 206 3.28 -1.35 20.41
CA ARG A 206 3.55 -2.78 20.24
C ARG A 206 4.76 -3.00 19.35
N ALA A 207 5.48 -4.02 19.72
CA ALA A 207 6.67 -4.45 18.99
C ALA A 207 6.30 -5.19 17.70
N ASP A 208 5.39 -6.14 17.81
CA ASP A 208 4.97 -7.01 16.72
C ASP A 208 3.53 -6.67 16.33
N ARG A 209 3.29 -6.55 15.03
CA ARG A 209 1.98 -6.26 14.44
C ARG A 209 1.78 -7.12 13.21
N GLU A 210 0.55 -7.58 13.04
CA GLU A 210 0.15 -8.33 11.86
C GLU A 210 -1.20 -7.84 11.38
N TRP A 211 -1.30 -7.46 10.11
CA TRP A 211 -2.54 -7.13 9.43
C TRP A 211 -2.92 -8.27 8.50
N HIS A 212 -4.17 -8.70 8.57
CA HIS A 212 -4.73 -9.66 7.63
C HIS A 212 -5.41 -8.90 6.48
N LEU A 213 -5.06 -9.25 5.25
CA LEU A 213 -5.55 -8.62 4.03
C LEU A 213 -6.20 -9.67 3.14
N ALA A 214 -7.49 -9.49 2.85
CA ALA A 214 -8.21 -10.28 1.86
C ALA A 214 -8.27 -9.53 0.53
N VAL A 215 -7.77 -10.14 -0.55
CA VAL A 215 -7.87 -9.59 -1.91
C VAL A 215 -8.77 -10.50 -2.73
N HIS A 216 -9.85 -9.93 -3.26
CA HIS A 216 -10.86 -10.64 -4.04
C HIS A 216 -11.15 -9.95 -5.38
N THR A 217 -11.40 -10.75 -6.39
CA THR A 217 -11.89 -10.33 -7.71
C THR A 217 -12.80 -11.43 -8.27
N ASN A 218 -13.75 -11.08 -9.11
CA ASN A 218 -14.55 -12.05 -9.87
C ASN A 218 -13.90 -12.41 -11.22
N LEU A 219 -12.65 -12.05 -11.44
CA LEU A 219 -11.85 -12.40 -12.61
C LEU A 219 -10.90 -13.56 -12.25
N ALA A 220 -11.45 -14.74 -11.99
CA ALA A 220 -10.65 -15.92 -11.66
C ALA A 220 -9.69 -16.28 -12.81
N GLY A 221 -8.46 -16.67 -12.47
CA GLY A 221 -7.39 -16.97 -13.44
C GLY A 221 -6.55 -15.79 -13.87
N GLU A 222 -7.00 -14.55 -13.66
CA GLU A 222 -6.22 -13.36 -13.98
C GLU A 222 -5.11 -13.10 -12.93
N GLU A 223 -4.04 -12.42 -13.37
CA GLU A 223 -2.97 -11.99 -12.48
C GLU A 223 -3.37 -10.74 -11.70
N VAL A 224 -3.32 -10.84 -10.38
CA VAL A 224 -3.50 -9.72 -9.45
C VAL A 224 -2.15 -9.19 -9.02
N GLU A 225 -1.92 -7.89 -9.17
CA GLU A 225 -0.79 -7.19 -8.59
C GLU A 225 -1.23 -6.46 -7.32
N LEU A 226 -0.63 -6.83 -6.17
CA LEU A 226 -0.69 -6.05 -4.94
C LEU A 226 0.56 -5.19 -4.83
N SER A 227 0.44 -3.88 -4.72
CA SER A 227 1.55 -2.93 -4.69
C SER A 227 1.44 -1.94 -3.53
N TRP A 228 2.59 -1.37 -3.15
CA TRP A 228 2.73 -0.36 -2.10
C TRP A 228 3.62 0.77 -2.62
N PRO A 229 3.03 1.80 -3.21
CA PRO A 229 3.73 2.78 -4.05
C PRO A 229 4.74 3.64 -3.29
N SER A 230 4.58 3.84 -1.99
CA SER A 230 5.47 4.70 -1.23
C SER A 230 5.85 4.09 0.12
N MET A 231 7.13 3.77 0.27
CA MET A 231 7.75 3.35 1.53
C MET A 231 8.47 4.49 2.26
N SER A 232 8.47 5.69 1.68
CA SER A 232 9.22 6.85 2.21
C SER A 232 8.65 7.37 3.53
N ALA A 233 7.36 7.21 3.76
CA ALA A 233 6.69 7.60 5.00
C ALA A 233 7.01 6.65 6.18
N LEU A 234 7.53 5.44 5.90
CA LEU A 234 7.85 4.48 6.95
C LEU A 234 9.23 4.75 7.54
N PRO A 235 9.38 4.82 8.86
CA PRO A 235 10.67 4.86 9.53
C PRO A 235 11.59 3.73 9.05
N ALA A 236 12.88 3.97 8.91
CA ALA A 236 13.85 2.98 8.44
C ALA A 236 13.88 1.70 9.30
N THR A 237 13.49 1.81 10.56
CA THR A 237 13.39 0.70 11.52
C THR A 237 12.19 -0.21 11.27
N VAL A 238 11.16 0.26 10.58
CA VAL A 238 9.96 -0.53 10.25
C VAL A 238 10.25 -1.40 9.04
N GLN A 239 10.16 -2.72 9.19
CA GLN A 239 10.54 -3.71 8.18
C GLN A 239 9.33 -4.62 7.84
N PRO A 240 8.39 -4.16 7.01
CA PRO A 240 7.20 -4.95 6.69
C PRO A 240 7.54 -6.11 5.75
N VAL A 241 6.92 -7.26 6.05
CA VAL A 241 7.00 -8.49 5.25
C VAL A 241 5.60 -8.92 4.88
N LEU A 242 5.31 -9.01 3.60
CA LEU A 242 4.08 -9.62 3.10
C LEU A 242 4.25 -11.14 3.10
N ILE A 243 3.25 -11.84 3.62
CA ILE A 243 3.20 -13.31 3.68
C ILE A 243 2.00 -13.80 2.89
N ASP A 244 2.25 -14.68 1.94
CA ASP A 244 1.25 -15.49 1.26
C ASP A 244 1.43 -16.93 1.70
N ALA A 245 0.69 -17.35 2.73
CA ALA A 245 0.80 -18.69 3.29
C ALA A 245 0.36 -19.78 2.30
N ALA A 246 -0.62 -19.51 1.45
CA ALA A 246 -1.11 -20.45 0.47
C ALA A 246 -0.08 -20.75 -0.65
N ALA A 247 0.77 -19.78 -0.99
CA ALA A 247 1.88 -19.96 -1.93
C ALA A 247 3.21 -20.28 -1.24
N GLY A 248 3.28 -20.26 0.09
CA GLY A 248 4.52 -20.39 0.86
C GLY A 248 5.50 -19.25 0.59
N LYS A 249 5.02 -18.07 0.24
CA LYS A 249 5.86 -16.91 -0.13
C LYS A 249 5.94 -15.89 0.99
N ARG A 250 7.15 -15.33 1.14
CA ARG A 250 7.43 -14.16 1.98
C ARG A 250 8.09 -13.10 1.11
N VAL A 251 7.61 -11.87 1.16
CA VAL A 251 8.08 -10.75 0.33
C VAL A 251 8.52 -9.60 1.23
N TYR A 252 9.80 -9.29 1.21
CA TYR A 252 10.33 -8.13 1.93
C TYR A 252 9.95 -6.84 1.19
N MET A 253 9.05 -6.06 1.79
CA MET A 253 8.37 -4.97 1.08
C MET A 253 9.28 -3.76 0.79
N ARG A 254 10.38 -3.59 1.53
CA ARG A 254 11.31 -2.47 1.28
C ARG A 254 12.13 -2.61 -0.01
N THR A 255 12.37 -3.83 -0.48
CA THR A 255 13.15 -4.08 -1.70
C THR A 255 12.29 -4.48 -2.89
N ASN A 256 11.08 -4.94 -2.63
CA ASN A 256 10.08 -5.23 -3.65
C ASN A 256 9.00 -4.15 -3.60
N ARG A 257 8.47 -3.76 -4.75
CA ARG A 257 7.43 -2.73 -4.85
C ARG A 257 6.03 -3.32 -5.02
N SER A 258 5.97 -4.59 -5.37
CA SER A 258 4.71 -5.31 -5.57
C SER A 258 4.90 -6.81 -5.40
N TYR A 259 3.78 -7.51 -5.33
CA TYR A 259 3.66 -8.96 -5.34
C TYR A 259 2.52 -9.35 -6.27
N CYS A 260 2.77 -10.33 -7.16
CA CYS A 260 1.78 -10.86 -8.09
C CYS A 260 1.36 -12.27 -7.70
N PHE A 261 0.07 -12.56 -7.89
CA PHE A 261 -0.50 -13.90 -7.72
C PHE A 261 -1.69 -14.09 -8.68
N THR A 262 -2.01 -15.33 -8.98
CA THR A 262 -3.21 -15.66 -9.79
C THR A 262 -4.45 -15.66 -8.91
N ALA A 263 -5.51 -14.97 -9.36
CA ALA A 263 -6.81 -14.93 -8.68
C ALA A 263 -7.47 -16.32 -8.69
N GLY A 264 -8.00 -16.72 -7.55
CA GLY A 264 -8.85 -17.90 -7.39
C GLY A 264 -10.34 -17.56 -7.36
N GLU A 265 -11.17 -18.58 -7.11
CA GLU A 265 -12.62 -18.43 -6.90
C GLU A 265 -12.92 -17.75 -5.53
N THR A 266 -11.99 -17.78 -4.60
CA THR A 266 -12.12 -17.19 -3.27
C THR A 266 -11.08 -16.09 -3.06
N ALA A 267 -11.32 -15.24 -2.07
CA ALA A 267 -10.37 -14.20 -1.68
C ALA A 267 -9.00 -14.80 -1.34
N ARG A 268 -7.93 -14.18 -1.85
CA ARG A 268 -6.57 -14.49 -1.43
C ARG A 268 -6.30 -13.90 -0.07
N GLN A 269 -6.00 -14.74 0.90
CA GLN A 269 -5.64 -14.31 2.25
C GLN A 269 -4.14 -14.07 2.33
N LEU A 270 -3.77 -12.87 2.74
CA LEU A 270 -2.40 -12.40 2.89
C LEU A 270 -2.22 -11.81 4.28
N SER A 271 -1.01 -11.84 4.81
CA SER A 271 -0.65 -11.12 6.03
C SER A 271 0.48 -10.13 5.77
N ILE A 272 0.44 -8.98 6.44
CA ILE A 272 1.57 -8.04 6.49
C ILE A 272 2.05 -7.99 7.93
N VAL A 273 3.28 -8.44 8.15
CA VAL A 273 3.89 -8.52 9.48
C VAL A 273 4.96 -7.46 9.61
N VAL A 274 4.89 -6.70 10.70
CA VAL A 274 5.95 -5.81 11.15
C VAL A 274 6.39 -6.30 12.52
N SER A 275 7.63 -6.75 12.64
CA SER A 275 8.19 -7.24 13.91
C SER A 275 9.34 -6.34 14.36
N SER A 276 9.35 -6.01 15.64
CA SER A 276 10.49 -5.31 16.26
C SER A 276 11.59 -6.27 16.71
N ASN A 277 11.24 -7.54 16.93
CA ASN A 277 12.28 -8.54 17.03
C ASN A 277 12.97 -8.58 15.68
N GLU A 278 14.17 -8.10 15.67
CA GLU A 278 15.08 -8.20 14.56
C GLU A 278 15.05 -9.61 14.00
N VAL A 279 14.16 -9.88 13.07
CA VAL A 279 14.54 -10.77 11.98
C VAL A 279 15.68 -9.99 11.35
N GLY A 280 16.87 -10.13 11.93
CA GLY A 280 18.02 -9.27 11.73
C GLY A 280 18.05 -8.85 10.27
N GLN A 281 18.24 -7.57 10.03
CA GLN A 281 18.39 -7.07 8.67
C GLN A 281 19.57 -7.83 8.04
N LEU A 282 19.42 -8.32 6.83
CA LEU A 282 20.55 -8.90 6.11
C LEU A 282 21.67 -7.87 6.06
N ALA A 283 22.83 -8.23 6.57
CA ALA A 283 24.01 -7.39 6.57
C ALA A 283 25.23 -8.20 6.07
N VAL A 284 26.07 -7.52 5.30
CA VAL A 284 27.43 -7.97 4.94
C VAL A 284 28.40 -7.10 5.71
N ALA A 285 28.97 -7.62 6.77
CA ALA A 285 29.87 -6.89 7.67
C ALA A 285 31.32 -7.41 7.57
N GLY A 286 32.28 -6.60 7.98
CA GLY A 286 33.69 -6.99 8.10
C GLY A 286 34.34 -7.44 6.78
N ALA A 287 33.87 -6.90 5.64
CA ALA A 287 34.43 -7.27 4.35
C ALA A 287 35.91 -6.91 4.25
N SER A 288 36.76 -7.91 4.02
CA SER A 288 38.21 -7.76 3.86
C SER A 288 38.71 -8.62 2.72
N ALA A 289 39.84 -8.25 2.14
CA ALA A 289 40.47 -9.01 1.08
C ALA A 289 42.00 -8.98 1.23
N SER A 290 42.61 -10.13 1.09
CA SER A 290 44.07 -10.28 1.18
C SER A 290 44.60 -11.12 -0.01
N ALA A 291 45.69 -10.65 -0.61
CA ALA A 291 46.39 -11.38 -1.67
C ALA A 291 47.29 -12.48 -1.06
N GLY A 292 47.20 -13.69 -1.60
CA GLY A 292 48.00 -14.83 -1.19
C GLY A 292 48.52 -15.64 -2.41
N ALA A 293 49.19 -16.74 -2.15
CA ALA A 293 49.78 -17.57 -3.19
C ALA A 293 48.77 -18.19 -4.16
N GLU A 294 47.56 -18.51 -3.67
CA GLU A 294 46.50 -19.17 -4.44
C GLU A 294 45.51 -18.17 -5.08
N GLY A 295 45.67 -16.86 -4.80
CA GLY A 295 44.78 -15.83 -5.26
C GLY A 295 44.45 -14.81 -4.17
N VAL A 296 43.29 -14.19 -4.28
CA VAL A 296 42.77 -13.24 -3.30
C VAL A 296 41.71 -13.93 -2.44
N SER A 297 41.98 -14.03 -1.14
CA SER A 297 41.01 -14.47 -0.14
C SER A 297 40.12 -13.29 0.25
N VAL A 298 38.80 -13.43 0.14
CA VAL A 298 37.79 -12.45 0.51
C VAL A 298 37.01 -13.01 1.68
N SER A 299 37.01 -12.31 2.80
CA SER A 299 36.28 -12.70 4.01
C SER A 299 35.22 -11.65 4.35
N TYR A 300 34.07 -12.09 4.83
CA TYR A 300 32.95 -11.25 5.28
C TYR A 300 32.04 -12.05 6.20
N THR A 301 31.20 -11.33 6.96
CA THR A 301 30.22 -11.94 7.86
C THR A 301 28.82 -11.67 7.36
N LEU A 302 27.98 -12.70 7.25
CA LEU A 302 26.56 -12.61 6.96
C LEU A 302 25.74 -12.64 8.26
N SER A 303 24.81 -11.71 8.42
CA SER A 303 23.88 -11.72 9.55
C SER A 303 22.78 -12.77 9.41
N LYS A 304 22.50 -13.27 8.17
CA LYS A 304 21.48 -14.26 7.82
C LYS A 304 21.95 -15.15 6.67
N PRO A 305 21.35 -16.36 6.50
CA PRO A 305 21.55 -17.14 5.29
C PRO A 305 21.11 -16.33 4.06
N ALA A 306 21.91 -16.33 3.03
CA ALA A 306 21.64 -15.55 1.81
C ALA A 306 22.31 -16.19 0.58
N SER A 307 21.78 -15.88 -0.60
CA SER A 307 22.46 -16.10 -1.86
C SER A 307 23.47 -14.97 -2.09
N VAL A 308 24.73 -15.31 -2.29
CA VAL A 308 25.83 -14.34 -2.36
C VAL A 308 26.49 -14.37 -3.73
N SER A 309 26.78 -13.18 -4.24
CA SER A 309 27.63 -12.96 -5.41
C SER A 309 28.83 -12.08 -5.03
N VAL A 310 30.03 -12.48 -5.43
CA VAL A 310 31.26 -11.72 -5.21
C VAL A 310 31.88 -11.34 -6.54
N GLU A 311 31.78 -10.05 -6.86
CA GLU A 311 32.28 -9.47 -8.12
C GLU A 311 33.58 -8.70 -7.88
N VAL A 312 34.50 -8.83 -8.84
CA VAL A 312 35.75 -8.08 -8.86
C VAL A 312 35.74 -7.08 -9.99
N ARG A 313 35.98 -5.81 -9.66
CA ARG A 313 35.98 -4.70 -10.61
C ARG A 313 37.32 -3.97 -10.57
N ASN A 314 37.71 -3.34 -11.70
CA ASN A 314 38.85 -2.44 -11.69
C ASN A 314 38.45 -1.07 -11.09
N ILE A 315 39.40 -0.18 -10.92
CA ILE A 315 39.21 1.17 -10.36
C ILE A 315 38.27 2.05 -11.22
N ALA A 316 38.08 1.71 -12.51
CA ALA A 316 37.13 2.37 -13.40
C ALA A 316 35.70 1.75 -13.31
N GLY A 317 35.46 0.81 -12.37
CA GLY A 317 34.15 0.18 -12.15
C GLY A 317 33.82 -0.96 -13.11
N ARG A 318 34.67 -1.28 -14.09
CA ARG A 318 34.46 -2.37 -15.05
C ARG A 318 34.58 -3.72 -14.37
N LEU A 319 33.58 -4.59 -14.58
CA LEU A 319 33.62 -5.99 -14.12
C LEU A 319 34.81 -6.72 -14.78
N ILE A 320 35.63 -7.34 -13.96
CA ILE A 320 36.80 -8.11 -14.36
C ILE A 320 36.52 -9.61 -14.27
N GLY A 321 35.89 -10.05 -13.16
CA GLY A 321 35.55 -11.44 -12.93
C GLY A 321 34.63 -11.59 -11.72
N ARG A 322 34.23 -12.83 -11.47
CA ARG A 322 33.45 -13.22 -10.30
C ARG A 322 34.17 -14.31 -9.54
N ALA A 323 34.24 -14.18 -8.22
CA ALA A 323 34.72 -15.26 -7.35
C ALA A 323 33.60 -16.24 -7.01
N VAL A 324 32.37 -15.70 -6.85
CA VAL A 324 31.16 -16.47 -6.54
C VAL A 324 29.99 -15.84 -7.30
N GLU A 325 29.07 -16.68 -7.80
CA GLU A 325 27.85 -16.25 -8.46
C GLU A 325 26.64 -16.96 -7.84
N SER A 326 25.77 -16.18 -7.17
CA SER A 326 24.48 -16.62 -6.58
C SER A 326 24.59 -17.91 -5.74
N GLN A 327 25.62 -18.04 -4.92
CA GLN A 327 25.82 -19.22 -4.08
C GLN A 327 25.11 -19.04 -2.73
N ALA A 328 24.33 -20.04 -2.33
CA ALA A 328 23.72 -20.09 -1.00
C ALA A 328 24.81 -20.22 0.09
N GLN A 329 24.77 -19.34 1.07
CA GLN A 329 25.70 -19.32 2.20
C GLN A 329 24.93 -19.15 3.51
N THR A 330 25.47 -19.72 4.58
CA THR A 330 24.87 -19.66 5.92
C THR A 330 25.26 -18.38 6.65
N THR A 331 24.58 -18.11 7.77
CA THR A 331 24.95 -17.04 8.73
C THR A 331 26.38 -17.24 9.24
N GLY A 332 27.07 -16.16 9.52
CA GLY A 332 28.40 -16.16 10.12
C GLY A 332 29.52 -15.80 9.15
N LEU A 333 30.75 -16.09 9.54
CA LEU A 333 31.94 -15.79 8.76
C LEU A 333 32.00 -16.65 7.50
N GLN A 334 32.18 -16.00 6.36
CA GLN A 334 32.34 -16.61 5.05
C GLN A 334 33.73 -16.27 4.49
N SER A 335 34.27 -17.17 3.68
CA SER A 335 35.52 -16.92 2.96
C SER A 335 35.43 -17.51 1.56
N VAL A 336 35.81 -16.73 0.55
CA VAL A 336 35.88 -17.18 -0.85
C VAL A 336 37.20 -16.76 -1.45
N VAL A 337 37.70 -17.53 -2.42
CA VAL A 337 38.96 -17.24 -3.08
C VAL A 337 38.73 -16.87 -4.55
N TRP A 338 39.24 -15.71 -4.93
CA TRP A 338 39.32 -15.31 -6.33
C TRP A 338 40.72 -15.63 -6.89
N ASN A 339 40.79 -16.44 -7.95
CA ASN A 339 42.02 -16.93 -8.54
C ASN A 339 42.80 -15.93 -9.39
N CYS A 340 42.48 -14.62 -9.27
CA CYS A 340 43.11 -13.56 -10.06
C CYS A 340 42.96 -13.71 -11.59
N ARG A 341 41.87 -14.33 -12.05
CA ARG A 341 41.56 -14.47 -13.48
C ARG A 341 40.31 -13.64 -13.83
N ASN A 342 40.31 -13.14 -15.06
CA ASN A 342 39.13 -12.48 -15.62
C ASN A 342 38.11 -13.52 -16.12
N SER A 343 36.96 -13.04 -16.59
CA SER A 343 35.88 -13.88 -17.15
C SER A 343 36.32 -14.73 -18.35
N ASN A 344 37.41 -14.38 -19.03
CA ASN A 344 37.98 -15.15 -20.14
C ASN A 344 39.07 -16.14 -19.68
N GLY A 345 39.29 -16.30 -18.38
CA GLY A 345 40.30 -17.19 -17.81
C GLY A 345 41.75 -16.64 -17.84
N ALA A 346 41.98 -15.45 -18.39
CA ALA A 346 43.30 -14.82 -18.41
C ALA A 346 43.67 -14.23 -17.05
N ARG A 347 44.94 -14.30 -16.66
CA ARG A 347 45.44 -13.66 -15.44
C ARG A 347 45.30 -12.15 -15.53
N VAL A 348 44.83 -11.50 -14.44
CA VAL A 348 44.67 -10.08 -14.41
C VAL A 348 46.02 -9.35 -14.21
N PRO A 349 46.17 -8.12 -14.70
CA PRO A 349 47.37 -7.27 -14.43
C PRO A 349 47.54 -6.97 -12.94
N ALA A 350 48.78 -6.70 -12.53
CA ALA A 350 49.03 -6.15 -11.21
C ALA A 350 48.32 -4.78 -11.07
N GLY A 351 47.69 -4.54 -9.92
CA GLY A 351 46.92 -3.31 -9.71
C GLY A 351 45.93 -3.41 -8.58
N ARG A 352 45.18 -2.32 -8.33
CA ARG A 352 44.12 -2.29 -7.34
C ARG A 352 42.79 -2.72 -7.94
N TYR A 353 42.08 -3.58 -7.23
CA TYR A 353 40.76 -4.10 -7.58
C TYR A 353 39.77 -3.83 -6.46
N VAL A 354 38.55 -3.51 -6.80
CA VAL A 354 37.41 -3.35 -5.88
C VAL A 354 36.61 -4.66 -5.91
N ILE A 355 36.29 -5.18 -4.76
CA ILE A 355 35.49 -6.37 -4.57
C ILE A 355 34.15 -5.97 -3.98
N SER A 356 33.09 -6.31 -4.69
CA SER A 356 31.70 -6.10 -4.29
C SER A 356 31.06 -7.42 -3.89
N ILE A 357 30.63 -7.53 -2.64
CA ILE A 357 29.89 -8.67 -2.11
C ILE A 357 28.42 -8.26 -2.08
N THR A 358 27.57 -8.94 -2.82
CA THR A 358 26.12 -8.71 -2.81
C THR A 358 25.44 -9.94 -2.27
N ALA A 359 24.64 -9.78 -1.23
CA ALA A 359 23.84 -10.84 -0.62
C ALA A 359 22.36 -10.56 -0.80
N ALA A 360 21.55 -11.60 -1.04
CA ALA A 360 20.10 -11.54 -1.16
C ALA A 360 19.47 -12.74 -0.45
N THR A 361 18.44 -12.49 0.37
CA THR A 361 17.62 -13.55 1.00
C THR A 361 16.46 -13.96 0.09
N GLU A 362 15.81 -15.08 0.40
CA GLU A 362 14.63 -15.56 -0.35
C GLU A 362 13.44 -14.62 -0.24
N ASP A 363 13.29 -13.89 0.89
CA ASP A 363 12.26 -12.88 1.11
C ASP A 363 12.59 -11.53 0.45
N GLY A 364 13.74 -11.43 -0.26
CA GLY A 364 14.12 -10.28 -1.09
C GLY A 364 14.91 -9.19 -0.36
N GLN A 365 15.38 -9.41 0.87
CA GLN A 365 16.33 -8.47 1.49
C GLN A 365 17.63 -8.46 0.70
N ARG A 366 18.29 -7.30 0.60
CA ARG A 366 19.58 -7.15 -0.08
C ARG A 366 20.55 -6.37 0.79
N ALA A 367 21.80 -6.82 0.81
CA ALA A 367 22.92 -6.16 1.45
C ALA A 367 24.15 -6.17 0.55
N GLN A 368 25.00 -5.16 0.72
CA GLN A 368 26.23 -5.05 -0.04
C GLN A 368 27.40 -4.74 0.91
N GLY A 369 28.52 -5.42 0.70
CA GLY A 369 29.81 -5.12 1.30
C GLY A 369 30.81 -4.74 0.20
N LEU A 370 31.69 -3.81 0.48
CA LEU A 370 32.77 -3.39 -0.42
C LEU A 370 34.10 -3.50 0.27
N THR A 371 35.10 -4.01 -0.44
CA THR A 371 36.49 -4.00 -0.02
C THR A 371 37.40 -3.81 -1.23
N SER A 372 38.69 -3.62 -1.01
CA SER A 372 39.66 -3.53 -2.09
C SER A 372 40.93 -4.31 -1.81
N VAL A 373 41.61 -4.75 -2.85
CA VAL A 373 42.85 -5.49 -2.75
C VAL A 373 43.86 -4.99 -3.81
N ILE A 374 45.14 -5.11 -3.49
CA ILE A 374 46.23 -4.89 -4.46
C ILE A 374 46.75 -6.28 -4.87
N VAL A 375 46.64 -6.58 -6.15
CA VAL A 375 47.23 -7.78 -6.75
C VAL A 375 48.64 -7.42 -7.21
N THR A 376 49.61 -8.12 -6.71
CA THR A 376 51.02 -8.05 -7.13
C THR A 376 51.36 -9.21 -8.08
N ARG A 377 52.47 -9.10 -8.80
CA ARG A 377 52.92 -10.14 -9.70
C ARG A 377 53.56 -11.29 -8.94
#